data_6997981e3c9171e24b4e5cbb908fdb35
#
_entry.id   6997981e3c9171e24b4e5cbb908fdb35
#
_cell.length_a   1.000
_cell.length_b   1.000
_cell.length_c   1.000
_cell.angle_alpha   90.00
_cell.angle_beta   90.00
_cell.angle_gamma   90.00
#
_symmetry.space_group_name_H-M   'P 1'
#
loop_
_entity.id
_entity.type
_entity.pdbx_description
1 polymer ?
#
loop_
_entity_poly.entity_id
_entity_poly.type
_entity_poly.pdbx_seq_one_letter_code
_entity_poly.pdbx_strand_id
1 'polypeptide(L)'
;MTLKLPIITALQRSNFNHIYGDVIWYGVLHGTAIAFLNVYAARLGATPFQIAFITSAPAVVNLLLSLPIARWLDQRPLHGPVYRSALYHRLPYFLMATLPLWLNASSQPLALAVITLIMAVPGTAFVIGFNAQYAQIVPPEWRLLISGRRVALVAASITISALLAGQLLDHISFPLNYQIVFVLGGIGGLVTTYHVASLRVAQPDAAPPGPNADRALLEGGSAVGLLRALNPMRSSTGLRFLMRGNGRPLLRWDLLRSSYGRLMFAYLIFYTAQLMPVALFPILFVNDLLFTDGTISIATTIFHGAMVFSSLQIGRLTSRFGFRAIILAAALIYGAHPLLGALAIGAKTIWLGALIGGIGWGLGGSALHTHLMDRAEEADRPAYMALHNLVLNLGILVGVLLGPLLAQVASVRVGLAASGLLMFASGALLWQFSTTAQSDAAVPQAAGAE
;
A
#
# COMPACT_ATOMS: atom_id res chain seq x y z
N MET A 1 31.43 -6.82 5.22
CA MET A 1 31.07 -8.23 5.40
C MET A 1 30.36 -8.71 4.15
N THR A 2 31.06 -9.39 3.24
CA THR A 2 30.48 -9.92 2.00
C THR A 2 29.67 -11.16 2.38
N LEU A 3 28.35 -11.05 2.41
CA LEU A 3 27.44 -12.20 2.55
C LEU A 3 27.71 -13.16 1.38
N LYS A 4 28.37 -14.30 1.66
CA LYS A 4 28.44 -15.41 0.70
C LYS A 4 27.03 -16.02 0.61
N LEU A 5 26.29 -15.64 -0.42
CA LEU A 5 24.98 -16.22 -0.69
C LEU A 5 25.15 -17.68 -1.15
N PRO A 6 24.29 -18.61 -0.73
CA PRO A 6 24.35 -20.00 -1.14
C PRO A 6 24.09 -20.15 -2.65
N ILE A 7 24.48 -21.30 -3.23
CA ILE A 7 24.29 -21.59 -4.65
C ILE A 7 22.78 -21.71 -4.92
N ILE A 8 22.32 -21.01 -5.97
CA ILE A 8 20.91 -21.01 -6.40
C ILE A 8 20.62 -22.30 -7.17
N THR A 9 19.61 -23.06 -6.76
CA THR A 9 19.11 -24.21 -7.51
C THR A 9 18.39 -23.78 -8.80
N ALA A 10 18.26 -24.67 -9.79
CA ALA A 10 17.52 -24.39 -11.01
C ALA A 10 16.05 -23.98 -10.75
N LEU A 11 15.39 -24.63 -9.77
CA LEU A 11 14.04 -24.32 -9.35
C LEU A 11 13.94 -22.92 -8.72
N GLN A 12 14.87 -22.57 -7.83
CA GLN A 12 14.92 -21.23 -7.22
C GLN A 12 15.13 -20.15 -8.28
N ARG A 13 16.03 -20.39 -9.26
CA ARG A 13 16.25 -19.44 -10.36
C ARG A 13 14.99 -19.24 -11.18
N SER A 14 14.27 -20.30 -11.52
CA SER A 14 13.00 -20.22 -12.22
C SER A 14 11.96 -19.41 -11.41
N ASN A 15 11.78 -19.72 -10.13
CA ASN A 15 10.87 -19.01 -9.25
C ASN A 15 11.22 -17.51 -9.14
N PHE A 16 12.51 -17.15 -9.02
CA PHE A 16 12.94 -15.76 -8.94
C PHE A 16 12.63 -15.01 -10.23
N ASN A 17 12.81 -15.60 -11.39
CA ASN A 17 12.45 -15.00 -12.66
C ASN A 17 10.93 -14.75 -12.74
N HIS A 18 10.11 -15.71 -12.32
CA HIS A 18 8.66 -15.51 -12.26
C HIS A 18 8.25 -14.45 -11.24
N ILE A 19 8.90 -14.36 -10.07
CA ILE A 19 8.69 -13.30 -9.08
C ILE A 19 9.05 -11.92 -9.67
N TYR A 20 10.10 -11.79 -10.46
CA TYR A 20 10.46 -10.53 -11.13
C TYR A 20 9.50 -10.21 -12.27
N GLY A 21 9.11 -11.21 -13.08
CA GLY A 21 8.09 -11.03 -14.10
C GLY A 21 6.75 -10.57 -13.54
N ASP A 22 6.29 -11.17 -12.43
CA ASP A 22 5.07 -10.76 -11.72
C ASP A 22 5.09 -9.26 -11.38
N VAL A 23 6.18 -8.75 -10.79
CA VAL A 23 6.20 -7.35 -10.36
C VAL A 23 6.36 -6.36 -11.50
N ILE A 24 7.04 -6.73 -12.60
CA ILE A 24 7.13 -5.90 -13.80
C ILE A 24 5.74 -5.71 -14.40
N TRP A 25 5.02 -6.79 -14.67
CA TRP A 25 3.68 -6.73 -15.24
C TRP A 25 2.63 -6.17 -14.30
N TYR A 26 2.81 -6.39 -12.99
CA TYR A 26 2.01 -5.67 -11.99
C TYR A 26 2.25 -4.15 -12.05
N GLY A 27 3.48 -3.71 -12.32
CA GLY A 27 3.80 -2.30 -12.58
C GLY A 27 3.06 -1.75 -13.81
N VAL A 28 2.92 -2.54 -14.87
CA VAL A 28 2.10 -2.18 -16.05
C VAL A 28 0.63 -2.02 -15.66
N LEU A 29 0.04 -2.99 -14.97
CA LEU A 29 -1.33 -2.89 -14.47
C LEU A 29 -1.53 -1.65 -13.59
N HIS A 30 -0.58 -1.39 -12.69
CA HIS A 30 -0.66 -0.27 -11.75
C HIS A 30 -0.52 1.08 -12.46
N GLY A 31 0.48 1.23 -13.33
CA GLY A 31 0.75 2.49 -14.03
C GLY A 31 -0.29 2.82 -15.12
N THR A 32 -1.06 1.83 -15.57
CA THR A 32 -2.18 2.01 -16.49
C THR A 32 -3.51 2.08 -15.74
N ALA A 33 -4.20 0.96 -15.55
CA ALA A 33 -5.57 0.90 -15.07
C ALA A 33 -5.72 1.45 -13.63
N ILE A 34 -4.84 1.08 -12.69
CA ILE A 34 -5.00 1.50 -11.28
C ILE A 34 -4.73 2.99 -11.12
N ALA A 35 -3.68 3.53 -11.74
CA ALA A 35 -3.30 4.94 -11.62
C ALA A 35 -4.37 5.89 -12.17
N PHE A 36 -5.04 5.48 -13.25
CA PHE A 36 -6.02 6.32 -13.92
C PHE A 36 -7.48 6.00 -13.60
N LEU A 37 -7.77 5.00 -12.76
CA LEU A 37 -9.14 4.61 -12.40
C LEU A 37 -9.92 5.78 -11.77
N ASN A 38 -9.34 6.46 -10.79
CA ASN A 38 -9.98 7.60 -10.13
C ASN A 38 -10.04 8.84 -11.03
N VAL A 39 -9.06 9.01 -11.93
CA VAL A 39 -9.07 10.08 -12.93
C VAL A 39 -10.18 9.85 -13.95
N TYR A 40 -10.34 8.60 -14.42
CA TYR A 40 -11.45 8.22 -15.28
C TYR A 40 -12.81 8.51 -14.63
N ALA A 41 -13.00 8.11 -13.38
CA ALA A 41 -14.22 8.42 -12.64
C ALA A 41 -14.46 9.94 -12.57
N ALA A 42 -13.43 10.74 -12.31
CA ALA A 42 -13.53 12.22 -12.30
C ALA A 42 -13.90 12.77 -13.68
N ARG A 43 -13.32 12.24 -14.78
CA ARG A 43 -13.68 12.59 -16.17
C ARG A 43 -15.16 12.30 -16.51
N LEU A 44 -15.73 11.28 -15.87
CA LEU A 44 -17.17 10.94 -15.99
C LEU A 44 -18.07 11.85 -15.14
N GLY A 45 -17.52 12.81 -14.40
CA GLY A 45 -18.25 13.67 -13.50
C GLY A 45 -18.58 13.03 -12.14
N ALA A 46 -17.81 12.02 -11.72
CA ALA A 46 -18.00 11.42 -10.41
C ALA A 46 -17.82 12.42 -9.28
N THR A 47 -18.69 12.30 -8.27
CA THR A 47 -18.55 13.07 -7.03
C THR A 47 -17.36 12.58 -6.21
N PRO A 48 -16.81 13.42 -5.31
CA PRO A 48 -15.75 12.98 -4.39
C PRO A 48 -16.12 11.74 -3.60
N PHE A 49 -17.38 11.55 -3.21
CA PHE A 49 -17.87 10.34 -2.52
C PHE A 49 -17.84 9.09 -3.40
N GLN A 50 -18.20 9.19 -4.67
CA GLN A 50 -18.14 8.05 -5.60
C GLN A 50 -16.69 7.58 -5.77
N ILE A 51 -15.73 8.51 -5.90
CA ILE A 51 -14.30 8.18 -5.94
C ILE A 51 -13.84 7.57 -4.60
N ALA A 52 -14.34 8.09 -3.48
CA ALA A 52 -14.08 7.52 -2.16
C ALA A 52 -14.54 6.07 -2.04
N PHE A 53 -15.73 5.72 -2.54
CA PHE A 53 -16.22 4.34 -2.56
C PHE A 53 -15.35 3.42 -3.42
N ILE A 54 -14.94 3.87 -4.60
CA ILE A 54 -13.99 3.13 -5.46
C ILE A 54 -12.70 2.84 -4.69
N THR A 55 -12.17 3.84 -4.00
CA THR A 55 -10.87 3.77 -3.30
C THR A 55 -10.94 2.99 -1.99
N SER A 56 -12.07 3.07 -1.26
CA SER A 56 -12.24 2.43 0.06
C SER A 56 -12.58 0.93 -0.03
N ALA A 57 -13.05 0.45 -1.17
CA ALA A 57 -13.49 -0.93 -1.36
C ALA A 57 -12.49 -1.98 -0.83
N PRO A 58 -11.17 -1.89 -1.11
CA PRO A 58 -10.21 -2.82 -0.55
C PRO A 58 -10.08 -2.77 0.97
N ALA A 59 -10.16 -1.57 1.58
CA ALA A 59 -10.05 -1.41 3.02
C ALA A 59 -11.26 -2.02 3.74
N VAL A 60 -12.47 -1.83 3.19
CA VAL A 60 -13.71 -2.42 3.71
C VAL A 60 -13.62 -3.94 3.67
N VAL A 61 -13.23 -4.52 2.53
CA VAL A 61 -13.09 -5.97 2.39
C VAL A 61 -12.01 -6.53 3.30
N ASN A 62 -10.86 -5.86 3.42
CA ASN A 62 -9.78 -6.28 4.32
C ASN A 62 -10.25 -6.26 5.78
N LEU A 63 -10.99 -5.24 6.18
CA LEU A 63 -11.49 -5.13 7.56
C LEU A 63 -12.47 -6.25 7.91
N LEU A 64 -13.37 -6.58 7.00
CA LEU A 64 -14.45 -7.54 7.24
C LEU A 64 -14.06 -8.98 6.94
N LEU A 65 -13.30 -9.22 5.86
CA LEU A 65 -13.13 -10.55 5.29
C LEU A 65 -11.71 -11.12 5.40
N SER A 66 -10.73 -10.35 5.86
CA SER A 66 -9.34 -10.86 5.91
C SER A 66 -9.19 -12.09 6.82
N LEU A 67 -9.83 -12.11 8.00
CA LEU A 67 -9.80 -13.28 8.91
C LEU A 67 -10.51 -14.51 8.35
N PRO A 68 -11.77 -14.43 7.86
CA PRO A 68 -12.42 -15.54 7.19
C PRO A 68 -11.63 -16.09 6.01
N ILE A 69 -11.12 -15.20 5.15
CA ILE A 69 -10.34 -15.56 3.97
C ILE A 69 -9.04 -16.27 4.38
N ALA A 70 -8.36 -15.76 5.39
CA ALA A 70 -7.13 -16.37 5.87
C ALA A 70 -7.38 -17.79 6.42
N ARG A 71 -8.44 -17.99 7.24
CA ARG A 71 -8.85 -19.33 7.72
C ARG A 71 -9.21 -20.28 6.56
N TRP A 72 -9.87 -19.75 5.54
CA TRP A 72 -10.21 -20.50 4.34
C TRP A 72 -8.95 -20.96 3.58
N LEU A 73 -7.92 -20.11 3.49
CA LEU A 73 -6.64 -20.42 2.84
C LEU A 73 -5.79 -21.44 3.63
N ASP A 74 -5.82 -21.41 4.98
CA ASP A 74 -5.02 -22.31 5.81
C ASP A 74 -5.40 -23.79 5.66
N GLN A 75 -6.64 -24.06 5.28
CA GLN A 75 -7.17 -25.40 5.10
C GLN A 75 -6.90 -25.97 3.71
N ARG A 76 -6.15 -25.25 2.84
CA ARG A 76 -5.99 -25.61 1.43
C ARG A 76 -4.54 -25.47 0.94
N PRO A 77 -4.12 -26.28 -0.05
CA PRO A 77 -2.88 -26.03 -0.77
C PRO A 77 -2.92 -24.64 -1.42
N LEU A 78 -1.91 -23.79 -1.14
CA LEU A 78 -1.96 -22.36 -1.51
C LEU A 78 -1.97 -22.09 -3.01
N HIS A 79 -1.32 -22.95 -3.81
CA HIS A 79 -1.10 -22.69 -5.25
C HIS A 79 -2.40 -22.43 -6.02
N GLY A 80 -3.38 -23.32 -5.91
CA GLY A 80 -4.66 -23.18 -6.64
C GLY A 80 -5.49 -21.98 -6.20
N PRO A 81 -5.77 -21.78 -4.90
CA PRO A 81 -6.46 -20.61 -4.39
C PRO A 81 -5.79 -19.28 -4.75
N VAL A 82 -4.46 -19.19 -4.64
CA VAL A 82 -3.69 -17.97 -4.97
C VAL A 82 -3.84 -17.62 -6.45
N TYR A 83 -3.65 -18.59 -7.33
CA TYR A 83 -3.83 -18.41 -8.77
C TYR A 83 -5.25 -17.97 -9.13
N ARG A 84 -6.28 -18.67 -8.65
CA ARG A 84 -7.69 -18.32 -8.94
C ARG A 84 -8.05 -16.94 -8.41
N SER A 85 -7.63 -16.62 -7.20
CA SER A 85 -7.84 -15.31 -6.60
C SER A 85 -7.14 -14.20 -7.40
N ALA A 86 -5.93 -14.45 -7.89
CA ALA A 86 -5.23 -13.54 -8.80
C ALA A 86 -6.06 -13.30 -10.08
N LEU A 87 -6.55 -14.37 -10.71
CA LEU A 87 -7.32 -14.28 -11.95
C LEU A 87 -8.62 -13.48 -11.75
N TYR A 88 -9.42 -13.86 -10.74
CA TYR A 88 -10.70 -13.17 -10.47
C TYR A 88 -10.54 -11.71 -10.05
N HIS A 89 -9.43 -11.36 -9.41
CA HIS A 89 -9.12 -9.97 -9.10
C HIS A 89 -8.75 -9.14 -10.35
N ARG A 90 -8.22 -9.76 -11.40
CA ARG A 90 -7.68 -9.04 -12.57
C ARG A 90 -8.63 -9.00 -13.77
N LEU A 91 -9.48 -9.99 -13.92
CA LEU A 91 -10.48 -10.03 -14.99
C LEU A 91 -11.40 -8.79 -15.05
N PRO A 92 -11.84 -8.20 -13.91
CA PRO A 92 -12.73 -7.05 -13.94
C PRO A 92 -12.16 -5.80 -14.63
N TYR A 93 -10.83 -5.68 -14.84
CA TYR A 93 -10.30 -4.57 -15.62
C TYR A 93 -10.76 -4.58 -17.08
N PHE A 94 -10.97 -5.77 -17.67
CA PHE A 94 -11.58 -5.87 -19.00
C PHE A 94 -13.07 -5.49 -18.98
N LEU A 95 -13.77 -5.82 -17.91
CA LEU A 95 -15.15 -5.38 -17.73
C LEU A 95 -15.23 -3.86 -17.61
N MET A 96 -14.31 -3.22 -16.88
CA MET A 96 -14.22 -1.76 -16.80
C MET A 96 -14.01 -1.11 -18.19
N ALA A 97 -13.19 -1.73 -19.06
CA ALA A 97 -12.97 -1.26 -20.42
C ALA A 97 -14.23 -1.27 -21.28
N THR A 98 -15.18 -2.16 -21.01
CA THR A 98 -16.42 -2.26 -21.78
C THR A 98 -17.56 -1.38 -21.27
N LEU A 99 -17.45 -0.77 -20.09
CA LEU A 99 -18.51 0.04 -19.49
C LEU A 99 -19.10 1.12 -20.40
N PRO A 100 -18.30 1.86 -21.19
CA PRO A 100 -18.84 2.86 -22.11
C PRO A 100 -19.71 2.32 -23.22
N LEU A 101 -19.66 1.01 -23.50
CA LEU A 101 -20.44 0.39 -24.58
C LEU A 101 -21.91 0.12 -24.19
N TRP A 102 -22.20 0.06 -22.89
CA TRP A 102 -23.51 -0.37 -22.41
C TRP A 102 -24.06 0.42 -21.21
N LEU A 103 -23.26 1.34 -20.65
CA LEU A 103 -23.68 2.25 -19.57
C LEU A 103 -23.48 3.70 -19.94
N ASN A 104 -24.46 4.53 -19.57
CA ASN A 104 -24.36 5.99 -19.66
C ASN A 104 -23.25 6.51 -18.73
N ALA A 105 -22.60 7.63 -19.08
CA ALA A 105 -21.50 8.21 -18.33
C ALA A 105 -21.83 8.40 -16.84
N SER A 106 -23.04 8.85 -16.51
CA SER A 106 -23.47 9.08 -15.12
C SER A 106 -23.59 7.81 -14.27
N SER A 107 -23.80 6.65 -14.87
CA SER A 107 -23.94 5.37 -14.17
C SER A 107 -22.61 4.62 -13.99
N GLN A 108 -21.62 4.95 -14.82
CA GLN A 108 -20.31 4.26 -14.79
C GLN A 108 -19.55 4.42 -13.46
N PRO A 109 -19.53 5.59 -12.77
CA PRO A 109 -18.83 5.71 -11.48
C PRO A 109 -19.37 4.76 -10.41
N LEU A 110 -20.70 4.55 -10.37
CA LEU A 110 -21.30 3.58 -9.46
C LEU A 110 -20.93 2.14 -9.86
N ALA A 111 -20.95 1.84 -11.15
CA ALA A 111 -20.51 0.53 -11.66
C ALA A 111 -19.05 0.25 -11.30
N LEU A 112 -18.15 1.23 -11.44
CA LEU A 112 -16.75 1.12 -11.02
C LEU A 112 -16.63 0.84 -9.52
N ALA A 113 -17.41 1.51 -8.67
CA ALA A 113 -17.43 1.26 -7.23
C ALA A 113 -17.88 -0.17 -6.89
N VAL A 114 -18.93 -0.67 -7.55
CA VAL A 114 -19.41 -2.05 -7.37
C VAL A 114 -18.36 -3.06 -7.85
N ILE A 115 -17.79 -2.84 -9.04
CA ILE A 115 -16.75 -3.73 -9.59
C ILE A 115 -15.54 -3.78 -8.67
N THR A 116 -15.06 -2.62 -8.17
CA THR A 116 -13.91 -2.56 -7.26
C THR A 116 -14.19 -3.24 -5.93
N LEU A 117 -15.42 -3.15 -5.42
CA LEU A 117 -15.83 -3.86 -4.21
C LEU A 117 -15.83 -5.38 -4.42
N ILE A 118 -16.41 -5.87 -5.51
CA ILE A 118 -16.45 -7.30 -5.84
C ILE A 118 -15.03 -7.85 -6.04
N MET A 119 -14.19 -7.17 -6.83
CA MET A 119 -12.83 -7.62 -7.09
C MET A 119 -11.90 -7.52 -5.89
N ALA A 120 -12.23 -6.71 -4.88
CA ALA A 120 -11.45 -6.60 -3.66
C ALA A 120 -11.46 -7.91 -2.84
N VAL A 121 -12.53 -8.71 -2.92
CA VAL A 121 -12.63 -10.01 -2.22
C VAL A 121 -11.55 -10.99 -2.70
N PRO A 122 -11.49 -11.36 -3.99
CA PRO A 122 -10.40 -12.19 -4.49
C PRO A 122 -9.04 -11.47 -4.39
N GLY A 123 -9.01 -10.14 -4.46
CA GLY A 123 -7.78 -9.36 -4.26
C GLY A 123 -7.18 -9.57 -2.87
N THR A 124 -8.00 -9.54 -1.82
CA THR A 124 -7.57 -9.83 -0.44
C THR A 124 -7.09 -11.27 -0.29
N ALA A 125 -7.81 -12.24 -0.87
CA ALA A 125 -7.38 -13.64 -0.86
C ALA A 125 -6.04 -13.85 -1.58
N PHE A 126 -5.86 -13.19 -2.74
CA PHE A 126 -4.60 -13.20 -3.47
C PHE A 126 -3.44 -12.67 -2.62
N VAL A 127 -3.61 -11.50 -2.00
CA VAL A 127 -2.54 -10.85 -1.22
C VAL A 127 -2.12 -11.71 -0.03
N ILE A 128 -3.09 -12.26 0.73
CA ILE A 128 -2.82 -13.13 1.88
C ILE A 128 -2.10 -14.41 1.42
N GLY A 129 -2.65 -15.08 0.42
CA GLY A 129 -2.13 -16.33 -0.10
C GLY A 129 -0.76 -16.19 -0.77
N PHE A 130 -0.56 -15.14 -1.58
CA PHE A 130 0.70 -14.86 -2.24
C PHE A 130 1.84 -14.57 -1.25
N ASN A 131 1.59 -13.80 -0.21
CA ASN A 131 2.59 -13.55 0.83
C ASN A 131 3.00 -14.85 1.56
N ALA A 132 2.02 -15.74 1.78
CA ALA A 132 2.26 -17.05 2.34
C ALA A 132 3.10 -17.93 1.41
N GLN A 133 2.77 -17.96 0.12
CA GLN A 133 3.48 -18.70 -0.91
C GLN A 133 4.90 -18.15 -1.13
N TYR A 134 5.06 -16.82 -1.16
CA TYR A 134 6.36 -16.16 -1.26
C TYR A 134 7.32 -16.59 -0.13
N ALA A 135 6.80 -16.66 1.11
CA ALA A 135 7.58 -17.08 2.26
C ALA A 135 8.06 -18.56 2.17
N GLN A 136 7.31 -19.43 1.45
CA GLN A 136 7.70 -20.82 1.21
C GLN A 136 8.71 -20.96 0.07
N ILE A 137 8.63 -20.10 -0.95
CA ILE A 137 9.43 -20.18 -2.18
C ILE A 137 10.80 -19.52 -2.01
N VAL A 138 10.86 -18.38 -1.27
CA VAL A 138 12.07 -17.58 -1.16
C VAL A 138 12.78 -17.89 0.17
N PRO A 139 13.98 -18.52 0.13
CA PRO A 139 14.77 -18.76 1.34
C PRO A 139 15.10 -17.46 2.09
N PRO A 140 15.20 -17.49 3.43
CA PRO A 140 15.45 -16.30 4.26
C PRO A 140 16.63 -15.45 3.79
N GLU A 141 17.73 -16.09 3.38
CA GLU A 141 18.99 -15.45 2.98
C GLU A 141 18.83 -14.61 1.70
N TRP A 142 17.87 -14.96 0.83
CA TRP A 142 17.59 -14.29 -0.44
C TRP A 142 16.51 -13.24 -0.35
N ARG A 143 15.71 -13.23 0.72
CA ARG A 143 14.51 -12.37 0.84
C ARG A 143 14.81 -10.89 0.72
N LEU A 144 15.90 -10.43 1.36
CA LEU A 144 16.28 -9.02 1.30
C LEU A 144 16.64 -8.59 -0.14
N LEU A 145 17.49 -9.39 -0.81
CA LEU A 145 17.93 -9.10 -2.17
C LEU A 145 16.76 -9.14 -3.18
N ILE A 146 15.93 -10.18 -3.10
CA ILE A 146 14.78 -10.34 -4.00
C ILE A 146 13.75 -9.26 -3.76
N SER A 147 13.43 -8.93 -2.49
CA SER A 147 12.50 -7.86 -2.16
C SER A 147 13.01 -6.50 -2.63
N GLY A 148 14.29 -6.20 -2.47
CA GLY A 148 14.89 -4.95 -2.98
C GLY A 148 14.78 -4.83 -4.49
N ARG A 149 15.11 -5.89 -5.24
CA ARG A 149 14.97 -5.92 -6.71
C ARG A 149 13.51 -5.79 -7.15
N ARG A 150 12.58 -6.47 -6.47
CA ARG A 150 11.14 -6.35 -6.75
C ARG A 150 10.65 -4.91 -6.63
N VAL A 151 11.09 -4.21 -5.59
CA VAL A 151 10.72 -2.81 -5.37
C VAL A 151 11.22 -1.93 -6.51
N ALA A 152 12.48 -2.07 -6.90
CA ALA A 152 13.05 -1.29 -7.99
C ALA A 152 12.34 -1.57 -9.32
N LEU A 153 12.08 -2.84 -9.64
CA LEU A 153 11.41 -3.24 -10.88
C LEU A 153 9.95 -2.75 -10.95
N VAL A 154 9.19 -2.91 -9.87
CA VAL A 154 7.79 -2.44 -9.86
C VAL A 154 7.71 -0.92 -9.99
N ALA A 155 8.59 -0.19 -9.32
CA ALA A 155 8.60 1.27 -9.40
C ALA A 155 8.99 1.78 -10.79
N ALA A 156 10.04 1.21 -11.40
CA ALA A 156 10.42 1.53 -12.77
C ALA A 156 9.29 1.22 -13.75
N SER A 157 8.65 0.06 -13.62
CA SER A 157 7.54 -0.34 -14.48
C SER A 157 6.32 0.57 -14.30
N ILE A 158 5.93 0.93 -13.07
CA ILE A 158 4.85 1.91 -12.82
C ILE A 158 5.16 3.24 -13.47
N THR A 159 6.37 3.76 -13.29
CA THR A 159 6.81 5.05 -13.82
C THR A 159 6.71 5.08 -15.34
N ILE A 160 7.29 4.09 -16.01
CA ILE A 160 7.28 4.00 -17.48
C ILE A 160 5.83 3.82 -17.99
N SER A 161 5.08 2.90 -17.39
CA SER A 161 3.71 2.61 -17.84
C SER A 161 2.77 3.78 -17.61
N ALA A 162 2.91 4.54 -16.50
CA ALA A 162 2.09 5.72 -16.25
C ALA A 162 2.37 6.84 -17.25
N LEU A 163 3.64 7.07 -17.59
CA LEU A 163 4.01 8.06 -18.64
C LEU A 163 3.44 7.68 -20.00
N LEU A 164 3.61 6.43 -20.41
CA LEU A 164 3.08 5.95 -21.69
C LEU A 164 1.55 6.01 -21.72
N ALA A 165 0.89 5.60 -20.64
CA ALA A 165 -0.57 5.68 -20.52
C ALA A 165 -1.07 7.14 -20.59
N GLY A 166 -0.41 8.07 -19.91
CA GLY A 166 -0.77 9.49 -19.95
C GLY A 166 -0.64 10.08 -21.36
N GLN A 167 0.43 9.75 -22.09
CA GLN A 167 0.58 10.16 -23.49
C GLN A 167 -0.51 9.55 -24.39
N LEU A 168 -0.81 8.26 -24.22
CA LEU A 168 -1.88 7.60 -24.98
C LEU A 168 -3.23 8.26 -24.70
N LEU A 169 -3.52 8.60 -23.44
CA LEU A 169 -4.77 9.25 -23.04
C LEU A 169 -4.94 10.63 -23.64
N ASP A 170 -3.86 11.39 -23.85
CA ASP A 170 -3.90 12.72 -24.47
C ASP A 170 -4.06 12.68 -26.00
N HIS A 171 -3.66 11.58 -26.69
CA HIS A 171 -3.68 11.48 -28.14
C HIS A 171 -4.91 10.79 -28.72
N ILE A 172 -5.64 10.05 -27.90
CA ILE A 172 -6.82 9.29 -28.33
C ILE A 172 -8.05 9.93 -27.68
N SER A 173 -9.17 9.98 -28.44
CA SER A 173 -10.40 10.58 -27.95
C SER A 173 -11.06 9.74 -26.83
N PHE A 174 -11.65 10.45 -25.86
CA PHE A 174 -12.50 9.86 -24.82
C PHE A 174 -13.79 9.28 -25.43
N PRO A 175 -14.30 8.11 -25.01
CA PRO A 175 -13.80 7.23 -23.92
C PRO A 175 -12.82 6.13 -24.40
N LEU A 176 -12.55 6.01 -25.70
CA LEU A 176 -11.73 4.93 -26.28
C LEU A 176 -10.32 4.87 -25.67
N ASN A 177 -9.72 6.01 -25.36
CA ASN A 177 -8.42 6.10 -24.70
C ASN A 177 -8.38 5.33 -23.37
N TYR A 178 -9.40 5.50 -22.50
CA TYR A 178 -9.48 4.79 -21.24
C TYR A 178 -9.82 3.30 -21.41
N GLN A 179 -10.63 2.95 -22.42
CA GLN A 179 -10.87 1.54 -22.75
C GLN A 179 -9.56 0.81 -23.07
N ILE A 180 -8.69 1.42 -23.90
CA ILE A 180 -7.38 0.88 -24.23
C ILE A 180 -6.50 0.75 -22.98
N VAL A 181 -6.45 1.78 -22.12
CA VAL A 181 -5.66 1.76 -20.87
C VAL A 181 -6.12 0.66 -19.93
N PHE A 182 -7.42 0.43 -19.78
CA PHE A 182 -7.95 -0.66 -18.97
C PHE A 182 -7.67 -2.03 -19.57
N VAL A 183 -7.73 -2.18 -20.89
CA VAL A 183 -7.34 -3.42 -21.57
C VAL A 183 -5.84 -3.70 -21.39
N LEU A 184 -4.98 -2.72 -21.57
CA LEU A 184 -3.53 -2.86 -21.33
C LEU A 184 -3.23 -3.24 -19.87
N GLY A 185 -3.92 -2.62 -18.93
CA GLY A 185 -3.86 -2.99 -17.52
C GLY A 185 -4.35 -4.41 -17.26
N GLY A 186 -5.45 -4.81 -17.88
CA GLY A 186 -5.99 -6.17 -17.81
C GLY A 186 -5.01 -7.21 -18.36
N ILE A 187 -4.37 -6.93 -19.51
CA ILE A 187 -3.32 -7.79 -20.08
C ILE A 187 -2.15 -7.90 -19.10
N GLY A 188 -1.65 -6.79 -18.57
CA GLY A 188 -0.65 -6.78 -17.51
C GLY A 188 -1.07 -7.66 -16.33
N GLY A 189 -2.34 -7.55 -15.91
CA GLY A 189 -2.94 -8.38 -14.87
C GLY A 189 -2.95 -9.88 -15.20
N LEU A 190 -3.28 -10.28 -16.42
CA LEU A 190 -3.23 -11.69 -16.84
C LEU A 190 -1.81 -12.23 -16.87
N VAL A 191 -0.84 -11.44 -17.34
CA VAL A 191 0.55 -11.87 -17.38
C VAL A 191 1.12 -12.00 -15.96
N THR A 192 0.77 -11.12 -15.00
CA THR A 192 1.15 -11.36 -13.59
C THR A 192 0.53 -12.66 -13.07
N THR A 193 -0.72 -12.95 -13.46
CA THR A 193 -1.42 -14.20 -13.05
C THR A 193 -0.68 -15.43 -13.60
N TYR A 194 -0.22 -15.38 -14.85
CA TYR A 194 0.62 -16.44 -15.42
C TYR A 194 1.91 -16.65 -14.62
N HIS A 195 2.62 -15.58 -14.27
CA HIS A 195 3.84 -15.70 -13.46
C HIS A 195 3.56 -16.27 -12.07
N VAL A 196 2.48 -15.87 -11.44
CA VAL A 196 2.04 -16.42 -10.13
C VAL A 196 1.69 -17.91 -10.24
N ALA A 197 1.00 -18.30 -11.31
CA ALA A 197 0.65 -19.70 -11.58
C ALA A 197 1.87 -20.59 -11.86
N SER A 198 2.96 -20.00 -12.35
CA SER A 198 4.20 -20.71 -12.68
C SER A 198 5.12 -20.90 -11.46
N LEU A 199 4.80 -20.33 -10.30
CA LEU A 199 5.57 -20.51 -9.06
C LEU A 199 5.41 -21.92 -8.52
N ARG A 200 6.53 -22.58 -8.22
CA ARG A 200 6.56 -23.98 -7.72
C ARG A 200 7.17 -24.00 -6.33
N VAL A 201 6.46 -24.61 -5.39
CA VAL A 201 7.01 -24.92 -4.06
C VAL A 201 7.83 -26.21 -4.19
N ALA A 202 9.06 -26.23 -3.67
CA ALA A 202 9.83 -27.48 -3.56
C ALA A 202 9.01 -28.49 -2.76
N GLN A 203 9.03 -29.77 -3.17
CA GLN A 203 8.27 -30.82 -2.46
C GLN A 203 8.65 -30.86 -0.97
N PRO A 204 7.69 -31.21 -0.09
CA PRO A 204 7.82 -31.02 1.35
C PRO A 204 8.63 -32.13 2.06
N ASP A 205 9.87 -32.38 1.62
CA ASP A 205 10.85 -33.10 2.47
C ASP A 205 11.52 -32.16 3.49
N ALA A 206 11.21 -30.85 3.42
CA ALA A 206 11.68 -29.88 4.41
C ALA A 206 10.57 -29.58 5.42
N ALA A 207 10.88 -29.82 6.69
CA ALA A 207 10.05 -29.41 7.84
C ALA A 207 9.47 -28.00 7.68
N PRO A 208 8.25 -27.74 8.22
CA PRO A 208 7.66 -26.41 8.17
C PRO A 208 8.66 -25.39 8.72
N PRO A 209 8.76 -24.19 8.10
CA PRO A 209 9.71 -23.19 8.55
C PRO A 209 9.50 -22.91 10.02
N GLY A 210 10.56 -23.09 10.80
CA GLY A 210 10.54 -22.86 12.24
C GLY A 210 10.20 -21.39 12.58
N PRO A 211 9.95 -21.08 13.86
CA PRO A 211 9.54 -19.73 14.32
C PRO A 211 10.46 -18.59 13.87
N ASN A 212 11.71 -18.90 13.54
CA ASN A 212 12.73 -17.94 13.07
C ASN A 212 12.56 -17.51 11.58
N ALA A 213 11.83 -18.28 10.76
CA ALA A 213 11.59 -17.92 9.36
C ALA A 213 10.69 -16.68 9.23
N ASP A 214 9.79 -16.48 10.20
CA ASP A 214 8.92 -15.32 10.28
C ASP A 214 9.68 -14.06 10.74
N ARG A 215 10.74 -14.23 11.54
CA ARG A 215 11.62 -13.15 11.99
C ARG A 215 12.38 -12.50 10.83
N ALA A 216 12.89 -13.30 9.89
CA ALA A 216 13.60 -12.77 8.72
C ALA A 216 12.70 -12.00 7.74
N LEU A 217 11.39 -12.33 7.67
CA LEU A 217 10.41 -11.54 6.89
C LEU A 217 10.15 -10.16 7.51
N LEU A 218 10.30 -10.06 8.82
CA LEU A 218 10.07 -8.84 9.58
C LEU A 218 11.32 -7.95 9.60
N GLU A 219 12.51 -8.56 9.59
CA GLU A 219 13.81 -7.88 9.62
C GLU A 219 14.26 -7.34 8.24
N GLY A 220 13.59 -7.71 7.15
CA GLY A 220 13.84 -7.22 5.78
C GLY A 220 13.48 -5.74 5.53
N GLY A 221 13.70 -4.93 6.51
CA GLY A 221 13.74 -3.48 6.65
C GLY A 221 13.08 -2.62 5.55
N SER A 222 13.87 -1.97 4.72
CA SER A 222 13.42 -0.90 3.81
C SER A 222 12.64 -1.37 2.57
N ALA A 223 13.00 -2.54 2.01
CA ALA A 223 12.39 -3.02 0.78
C ALA A 223 10.93 -3.50 0.98
N VAL A 224 10.63 -4.12 2.12
CA VAL A 224 9.25 -4.53 2.47
C VAL A 224 8.39 -3.31 2.80
N GLY A 225 8.96 -2.29 3.44
CA GLY A 225 8.29 -1.02 3.71
C GLY A 225 7.88 -0.32 2.40
N LEU A 226 8.76 -0.31 1.40
CA LEU A 226 8.48 0.32 0.11
C LEU A 226 7.42 -0.44 -0.70
N LEU A 227 7.45 -1.79 -0.73
CA LEU A 227 6.38 -2.59 -1.35
C LEU A 227 5.02 -2.32 -0.71
N ARG A 228 4.99 -2.03 0.60
CA ARG A 228 3.77 -1.62 1.31
C ARG A 228 3.36 -0.20 0.97
N ALA A 229 4.32 0.72 0.84
CA ALA A 229 4.05 2.09 0.42
C ALA A 229 3.49 2.18 -1.00
N LEU A 230 3.99 1.34 -1.92
CA LEU A 230 3.48 1.24 -3.29
C LEU A 230 2.09 0.60 -3.37
N ASN A 231 1.73 -0.25 -2.40
CA ASN A 231 0.43 -0.90 -2.39
C ASN A 231 -0.03 -1.20 -0.95
N PRO A 232 -0.80 -0.30 -0.33
CA PRO A 232 -1.37 -0.52 1.00
C PRO A 232 -2.23 -1.81 1.06
N MET A 233 -2.75 -2.30 -0.09
CA MET A 233 -3.46 -3.57 -0.16
C MET A 233 -2.55 -4.79 0.05
N ARG A 234 -1.24 -4.69 -0.20
CA ARG A 234 -0.29 -5.81 0.03
C ARG A 234 0.27 -5.85 1.46
N SER A 235 -0.25 -5.06 2.38
CA SER A 235 0.24 -4.96 3.77
C SER A 235 -0.33 -6.01 4.74
N SER A 236 -1.02 -7.04 4.27
CA SER A 236 -1.71 -8.06 5.10
C SER A 236 -0.79 -9.09 5.80
N THR A 237 0.53 -8.86 5.86
CA THR A 237 1.50 -9.78 6.50
C THR A 237 1.21 -10.04 7.99
N GLY A 238 0.55 -9.10 8.68
CA GLY A 238 0.17 -9.27 10.09
C GLY A 238 -0.91 -10.33 10.35
N LEU A 239 -1.77 -10.62 9.36
CA LEU A 239 -2.91 -11.52 9.53
C LEU A 239 -2.53 -12.99 9.69
N ARG A 240 -1.41 -13.42 9.11
CA ARG A 240 -0.93 -14.79 9.24
C ARG A 240 -0.46 -15.12 10.66
N PHE A 241 0.07 -14.14 11.38
CA PHE A 241 0.41 -14.28 12.80
C PHE A 241 -0.83 -14.39 13.69
N LEU A 242 -1.95 -13.81 13.26
CA LEU A 242 -3.23 -13.89 13.97
C LEU A 242 -3.77 -15.32 14.09
N MET A 243 -3.34 -16.23 13.21
CA MET A 243 -3.94 -17.55 13.05
C MET A 243 -3.16 -18.65 13.75
N ARG A 244 -1.90 -18.43 14.13
CA ARG A 244 -1.05 -19.40 14.86
C ARG A 244 -0.98 -19.12 16.37
N GLY A 245 -1.93 -18.40 16.94
CA GLY A 245 -1.93 -18.08 18.37
C GLY A 245 -2.16 -19.32 19.24
N ASN A 246 -1.26 -19.58 20.18
CA ASN A 246 -1.36 -20.59 21.25
C ASN A 246 -2.51 -20.30 22.23
N GLY A 247 -3.76 -20.27 21.78
CA GLY A 247 -4.92 -20.08 22.65
C GLY A 247 -5.12 -18.65 23.22
N ARG A 248 -4.25 -17.68 22.86
CA ARG A 248 -4.40 -16.28 23.27
C ARG A 248 -5.35 -15.52 22.35
N PRO A 249 -6.15 -14.56 22.84
CA PRO A 249 -7.05 -13.79 21.99
C PRO A 249 -6.26 -12.99 20.95
N LEU A 250 -6.70 -13.05 19.70
CA LEU A 250 -6.06 -12.39 18.54
C LEU A 250 -6.07 -10.87 18.63
N LEU A 251 -7.10 -10.31 19.26
CA LEU A 251 -7.25 -8.88 19.49
C LEU A 251 -7.14 -8.62 21.00
N ARG A 252 -6.03 -8.06 21.40
CA ARG A 252 -5.78 -7.62 22.77
C ARG A 252 -6.23 -6.18 22.95
N TRP A 253 -7.49 -6.00 23.33
CA TRP A 253 -8.08 -4.68 23.58
C TRP A 253 -7.44 -3.95 24.77
N ASP A 254 -6.80 -4.67 25.68
CA ASP A 254 -6.01 -4.13 26.79
C ASP A 254 -4.84 -3.26 26.30
N LEU A 255 -4.25 -3.59 25.13
CA LEU A 255 -3.19 -2.78 24.52
C LEU A 255 -3.64 -1.36 24.16
N LEU A 256 -4.94 -1.13 23.95
CA LEU A 256 -5.47 0.22 23.68
C LEU A 256 -5.35 1.15 24.91
N ARG A 257 -5.30 0.60 26.11
CA ARG A 257 -5.13 1.37 27.36
C ARG A 257 -3.65 1.60 27.73
N SER A 258 -2.73 1.00 27.00
CA SER A 258 -1.28 1.10 27.21
C SER A 258 -0.65 2.26 26.44
N SER A 259 0.67 2.46 26.61
CA SER A 259 1.46 3.38 25.78
C SER A 259 1.38 3.05 24.28
N TYR A 260 1.23 1.77 23.96
CA TYR A 260 1.01 1.32 22.57
C TYR A 260 -0.31 1.82 21.99
N GLY A 261 -1.37 1.87 22.79
CA GLY A 261 -2.67 2.41 22.37
C GLY A 261 -2.61 3.89 21.99
N ARG A 262 -1.85 4.69 22.76
CA ARG A 262 -1.59 6.10 22.41
C ARG A 262 -0.85 6.24 21.09
N LEU A 263 0.13 5.37 20.85
CA LEU A 263 0.84 5.31 19.58
C LEU A 263 -0.11 4.90 18.44
N MET A 264 -0.99 3.91 18.65
CA MET A 264 -2.00 3.51 17.66
C MET A 264 -2.98 4.61 17.33
N PHE A 265 -3.35 5.45 18.29
CA PHE A 265 -4.17 6.64 18.05
C PHE A 265 -3.45 7.65 17.13
N ALA A 266 -2.16 7.90 17.35
CA ALA A 266 -1.37 8.75 16.46
C ALA A 266 -1.24 8.15 15.05
N TYR A 267 -1.09 6.81 14.92
CA TYR A 267 -1.12 6.13 13.62
C TYR A 267 -2.48 6.25 12.93
N LEU A 268 -3.59 6.18 13.70
CA LEU A 268 -4.93 6.37 13.13
C LEU A 268 -5.06 7.76 12.48
N ILE A 269 -4.63 8.81 13.18
CA ILE A 269 -4.65 10.17 12.65
C ILE A 269 -3.74 10.28 11.43
N PHE A 270 -2.55 9.69 11.48
CA PHE A 270 -1.59 9.68 10.38
C PHE A 270 -2.20 9.03 9.13
N TYR A 271 -2.76 7.82 9.23
CA TYR A 271 -3.36 7.13 8.08
C TYR A 271 -4.62 7.85 7.57
N THR A 272 -5.42 8.42 8.47
CA THR A 272 -6.56 9.27 8.10
C THR A 272 -6.09 10.46 7.25
N ALA A 273 -5.11 11.22 7.75
CA ALA A 273 -4.56 12.36 7.03
C ALA A 273 -3.95 11.97 5.68
N GLN A 274 -3.22 10.84 5.65
CA GLN A 274 -2.54 10.36 4.46
C GLN A 274 -3.50 9.97 3.33
N LEU A 275 -4.68 9.43 3.67
CA LEU A 275 -5.63 8.91 2.69
C LEU A 275 -6.73 9.91 2.29
N MET A 276 -6.92 11.00 3.04
CA MET A 276 -7.88 12.06 2.68
C MET A 276 -7.70 12.62 1.27
N PRO A 277 -6.47 12.89 0.78
CA PRO A 277 -6.26 13.50 -0.53
C PRO A 277 -6.57 12.58 -1.71
N VAL A 278 -6.61 11.26 -1.50
CA VAL A 278 -6.67 10.26 -2.59
C VAL A 278 -7.93 10.41 -3.46
N ALA A 279 -9.07 10.74 -2.86
CA ALA A 279 -10.31 11.02 -3.60
C ALA A 279 -10.39 12.47 -4.10
N LEU A 280 -9.60 13.38 -3.53
CA LEU A 280 -9.67 14.82 -3.83
C LEU A 280 -8.76 15.22 -4.99
N PHE A 281 -7.56 14.66 -5.08
CA PHE A 281 -6.63 15.00 -6.16
C PHE A 281 -7.20 14.77 -7.57
N PRO A 282 -7.86 13.65 -7.90
CA PRO A 282 -8.47 13.46 -9.21
C PRO A 282 -9.50 14.56 -9.54
N ILE A 283 -10.30 14.96 -8.57
CA ILE A 283 -11.27 16.06 -8.73
C ILE A 283 -10.56 17.38 -8.97
N LEU A 284 -9.56 17.71 -8.15
CA LEU A 284 -8.75 18.93 -8.33
C LEU A 284 -8.11 18.98 -9.73
N PHE A 285 -7.52 17.87 -10.18
CA PHE A 285 -6.82 17.82 -11.46
C PHE A 285 -7.78 17.96 -12.65
N VAL A 286 -8.91 17.27 -12.60
CA VAL A 286 -9.85 17.19 -13.73
C VAL A 286 -10.79 18.40 -13.76
N ASN A 287 -11.38 18.78 -12.63
CA ASN A 287 -12.46 19.77 -12.58
C ASN A 287 -11.95 21.18 -12.31
N ASP A 288 -10.99 21.34 -11.36
CA ASP A 288 -10.53 22.68 -10.95
C ASP A 288 -9.38 23.18 -11.83
N LEU A 289 -8.38 22.30 -12.10
CA LEU A 289 -7.17 22.67 -12.84
C LEU A 289 -7.22 22.31 -14.33
N LEU A 290 -8.23 21.55 -14.75
CA LEU A 290 -8.48 21.14 -16.14
C LEU A 290 -7.23 20.51 -16.81
N PHE A 291 -6.49 19.71 -16.05
CA PHE A 291 -5.26 19.08 -16.54
C PHE A 291 -5.56 17.99 -17.57
N THR A 292 -4.65 17.86 -18.54
CA THR A 292 -4.59 16.68 -19.41
C THR A 292 -4.11 15.46 -18.63
N ASP A 293 -4.40 14.26 -19.14
CA ASP A 293 -3.99 13.01 -18.48
C ASP A 293 -2.46 12.85 -18.54
N GLY A 294 -1.81 13.40 -19.58
CA GLY A 294 -0.34 13.51 -19.67
C GLY A 294 0.25 14.37 -18.55
N THR A 295 -0.36 15.50 -18.23
CA THR A 295 0.08 16.36 -17.11
C THR A 295 -0.06 15.63 -15.77
N ILE A 296 -1.13 14.86 -15.57
CA ILE A 296 -1.37 14.04 -14.38
C ILE A 296 -0.37 12.91 -14.29
N SER A 297 -0.03 12.28 -15.42
CA SER A 297 0.96 11.20 -15.48
C SER A 297 2.36 11.65 -15.08
N ILE A 298 2.75 12.87 -15.45
CA ILE A 298 4.02 13.48 -15.02
C ILE A 298 4.06 13.64 -13.50
N ALA A 299 2.98 14.13 -12.88
CA ALA A 299 2.89 14.24 -11.42
C ALA A 299 3.02 12.87 -10.74
N THR A 300 2.32 11.86 -11.25
CA THR A 300 2.38 10.48 -10.77
C THR A 300 3.79 9.90 -10.88
N THR A 301 4.46 10.15 -11.99
CA THR A 301 5.85 9.72 -12.25
C THR A 301 6.84 10.38 -11.30
N ILE A 302 6.75 11.69 -11.10
CA ILE A 302 7.59 12.45 -10.17
C ILE A 302 7.39 11.91 -8.75
N PHE A 303 6.15 11.68 -8.33
CA PHE A 303 5.83 11.15 -7.01
C PHE A 303 6.48 9.78 -6.77
N HIS A 304 6.27 8.82 -7.69
CA HIS A 304 6.82 7.47 -7.54
C HIS A 304 8.35 7.45 -7.65
N GLY A 305 8.93 8.24 -8.55
CA GLY A 305 10.38 8.39 -8.67
C GLY A 305 11.02 8.93 -7.39
N ALA A 306 10.46 10.00 -6.84
CA ALA A 306 10.92 10.61 -5.59
C ALA A 306 10.76 9.65 -4.39
N MET A 307 9.65 8.90 -4.34
CA MET A 307 9.38 7.90 -3.32
C MET A 307 10.45 6.79 -3.32
N VAL A 308 10.79 6.26 -4.50
CA VAL A 308 11.84 5.24 -4.63
C VAL A 308 13.18 5.78 -4.19
N PHE A 309 13.56 6.95 -4.70
CA PHE A 309 14.84 7.57 -4.36
C PHE A 309 15.00 7.80 -2.86
N SER A 310 13.98 8.37 -2.21
CA SER A 310 14.02 8.66 -0.77
C SER A 310 14.03 7.39 0.07
N SER A 311 13.30 6.35 -0.34
CA SER A 311 13.28 5.08 0.38
C SER A 311 14.61 4.33 0.35
N LEU A 312 15.41 4.49 -0.70
CA LEU A 312 16.77 3.93 -0.77
C LEU A 312 17.73 4.57 0.25
N GLN A 313 17.45 5.79 0.68
CA GLN A 313 18.27 6.52 1.65
C GLN A 313 17.89 6.24 3.11
N ILE A 314 16.78 5.53 3.36
CA ILE A 314 16.18 5.38 4.71
C ILE A 314 17.19 4.79 5.71
N GLY A 315 17.96 3.77 5.33
CA GLY A 315 18.94 3.14 6.21
C GLY A 315 20.03 4.11 6.68
N ARG A 316 20.54 4.97 5.79
CA ARG A 316 21.53 6.00 6.11
C ARG A 316 20.94 7.10 6.97
N LEU A 317 19.72 7.53 6.67
CA LEU A 317 19.05 8.61 7.39
C LEU A 317 18.65 8.18 8.79
N THR A 318 18.11 6.97 8.96
CA THR A 318 17.73 6.45 10.28
C THR A 318 18.92 6.15 11.17
N SER A 319 20.05 5.67 10.61
CA SER A 319 21.28 5.48 11.39
C SER A 319 21.89 6.79 11.88
N ARG A 320 21.69 7.91 11.14
CA ARG A 320 22.24 9.23 11.51
C ARG A 320 21.31 10.03 12.42
N PHE A 321 19.99 10.02 12.18
CA PHE A 321 19.04 10.89 12.84
C PHE A 321 18.05 10.15 13.76
N GLY A 322 18.03 8.82 13.70
CA GLY A 322 17.07 7.97 14.42
C GLY A 322 15.69 7.94 13.77
N PHE A 323 14.93 6.89 14.07
CA PHE A 323 13.59 6.65 13.47
C PHE A 323 12.58 7.76 13.80
N ARG A 324 12.64 8.33 15.01
CA ARG A 324 11.70 9.37 15.45
C ARG A 324 11.80 10.65 14.64
N ALA A 325 13.04 11.14 14.42
CA ALA A 325 13.27 12.32 13.62
C ALA A 325 12.84 12.11 12.16
N ILE A 326 13.06 10.91 11.61
CA ILE A 326 12.68 10.57 10.25
C ILE A 326 11.15 10.49 10.12
N ILE A 327 10.43 9.92 11.10
CA ILE A 327 8.96 9.86 11.08
C ILE A 327 8.36 11.27 11.14
N LEU A 328 8.86 12.14 12.01
CA LEU A 328 8.42 13.53 12.06
C LEU A 328 8.71 14.26 10.74
N ALA A 329 9.94 14.16 10.23
CA ALA A 329 10.31 14.76 8.94
C ALA A 329 9.42 14.23 7.80
N ALA A 330 9.17 12.92 7.75
CA ALA A 330 8.29 12.31 6.76
C ALA A 330 6.86 12.85 6.83
N ALA A 331 6.30 13.00 8.03
CA ALA A 331 4.96 13.57 8.20
C ALA A 331 4.89 15.04 7.77
N LEU A 332 5.89 15.85 8.12
CA LEU A 332 5.97 17.26 7.71
C LEU A 332 6.15 17.40 6.18
N ILE A 333 7.07 16.64 5.61
CA ILE A 333 7.33 16.64 4.17
C ILE A 333 6.09 16.16 3.40
N TYR A 334 5.48 15.04 3.83
CA TYR A 334 4.29 14.51 3.17
C TYR A 334 3.08 15.45 3.32
N GLY A 335 2.88 16.07 4.48
CA GLY A 335 1.79 17.02 4.73
C GLY A 335 1.88 18.28 3.85
N ALA A 336 3.09 18.68 3.43
CA ALA A 336 3.26 19.78 2.48
C ALA A 336 2.69 19.45 1.08
N HIS A 337 2.60 18.16 0.68
CA HIS A 337 2.04 17.76 -0.62
C HIS A 337 0.56 18.18 -0.80
N PRO A 338 -0.39 17.78 0.07
CA PRO A 338 -1.77 18.23 -0.08
C PRO A 338 -1.95 19.74 0.16
N LEU A 339 -1.10 20.37 0.98
CA LEU A 339 -1.11 21.84 1.12
C LEU A 339 -0.74 22.55 -0.19
N LEU A 340 0.31 22.10 -0.87
CA LEU A 340 0.65 22.61 -2.20
C LEU A 340 -0.44 22.31 -3.21
N GLY A 341 -1.14 21.16 -3.10
CA GLY A 341 -2.33 20.87 -3.89
C GLY A 341 -3.46 21.86 -3.65
N ALA A 342 -3.73 22.21 -2.38
CA ALA A 342 -4.74 23.20 -2.02
C ALA A 342 -4.45 24.60 -2.59
N LEU A 343 -3.17 24.97 -2.66
CA LEU A 343 -2.69 26.27 -3.17
C LEU A 343 -2.40 26.25 -4.69
N ALA A 344 -2.55 25.10 -5.35
CA ALA A 344 -2.15 24.97 -6.73
C ALA A 344 -3.03 25.77 -7.68
N ILE A 345 -2.37 26.52 -8.57
CA ILE A 345 -2.98 27.25 -9.69
C ILE A 345 -2.55 26.69 -11.05
N GLY A 346 -1.63 25.71 -11.08
CA GLY A 346 -1.13 25.11 -12.30
C GLY A 346 -0.22 23.91 -12.04
N ALA A 347 0.27 23.30 -13.14
CA ALA A 347 1.00 22.04 -13.12
C ALA A 347 2.31 22.09 -12.32
N LYS A 348 3.06 23.17 -12.38
CA LYS A 348 4.36 23.30 -11.68
C LYS A 348 4.21 23.12 -10.17
N THR A 349 3.18 23.70 -9.55
CA THR A 349 2.91 23.56 -8.11
C THR A 349 2.54 22.13 -7.76
N ILE A 350 1.74 21.45 -8.61
CA ILE A 350 1.39 20.03 -8.42
C ILE A 350 2.62 19.13 -8.57
N TRP A 351 3.49 19.39 -9.56
CA TRP A 351 4.73 18.61 -9.74
C TRP A 351 5.70 18.79 -8.57
N LEU A 352 5.83 20.03 -8.06
CA LEU A 352 6.61 20.28 -6.84
C LEU A 352 5.99 19.55 -5.63
N GLY A 353 4.67 19.63 -5.48
CA GLY A 353 3.95 18.88 -4.46
C GLY A 353 4.16 17.37 -4.59
N ALA A 354 4.10 16.82 -5.81
CA ALA A 354 4.35 15.41 -6.07
C ALA A 354 5.79 14.98 -5.70
N LEU A 355 6.79 15.81 -6.01
CA LEU A 355 8.17 15.57 -5.61
C LEU A 355 8.31 15.50 -4.08
N ILE A 356 7.79 16.50 -3.38
CA ILE A 356 7.83 16.60 -1.92
C ILE A 356 7.03 15.44 -1.30
N GLY A 357 5.83 15.18 -1.80
CA GLY A 357 4.97 14.09 -1.34
C GLY A 357 5.62 12.71 -1.51
N GLY A 358 6.26 12.47 -2.66
CA GLY A 358 6.99 11.24 -2.92
C GLY A 358 8.14 11.02 -1.94
N ILE A 359 8.92 12.08 -1.64
CA ILE A 359 9.99 12.02 -0.62
C ILE A 359 9.40 11.66 0.75
N GLY A 360 8.36 12.37 1.19
CA GLY A 360 7.71 12.11 2.47
C GLY A 360 7.14 10.70 2.60
N TRP A 361 6.47 10.23 1.54
CA TRP A 361 5.92 8.86 1.48
C TRP A 361 7.01 7.79 1.57
N GLY A 362 8.10 7.94 0.81
CA GLY A 362 9.20 6.97 0.80
C GLY A 362 9.92 6.87 2.15
N LEU A 363 10.13 8.00 2.83
CA LEU A 363 10.70 8.04 4.19
C LEU A 363 9.73 7.46 5.22
N GLY A 364 8.44 7.86 5.17
CA GLY A 364 7.44 7.47 6.15
C GLY A 364 7.11 5.99 6.11
N GLY A 365 6.86 5.43 4.92
CA GLY A 365 6.43 4.04 4.77
C GLY A 365 7.40 3.02 5.36
N SER A 366 8.70 3.25 5.19
CA SER A 366 9.74 2.37 5.73
C SER A 366 10.00 2.60 7.22
N ALA A 367 10.09 3.86 7.66
CA ALA A 367 10.40 4.22 9.04
C ALA A 367 9.29 3.81 10.01
N LEU A 368 8.03 4.05 9.65
CA LEU A 368 6.86 3.70 10.47
C LEU A 368 6.79 2.20 10.74
N HIS A 369 7.04 1.39 9.71
CA HIS A 369 6.99 -0.06 9.87
C HIS A 369 8.08 -0.60 10.80
N THR A 370 9.32 -0.12 10.64
CA THR A 370 10.43 -0.54 11.51
C THR A 370 10.19 -0.09 12.96
N HIS A 371 9.77 1.17 13.15
CA HIS A 371 9.42 1.70 14.47
C HIS A 371 8.33 0.88 15.18
N LEU A 372 7.36 0.40 14.43
CA LEU A 372 6.30 -0.45 14.95
C LEU A 372 6.83 -1.82 15.42
N MET A 373 7.75 -2.42 14.66
CA MET A 373 8.37 -3.71 15.00
C MET A 373 9.23 -3.62 16.26
N ASP A 374 9.97 -2.52 16.44
CA ASP A 374 10.82 -2.29 17.60
C ASP A 374 10.02 -2.10 18.91
N ARG A 375 8.71 -1.75 18.79
CA ARG A 375 7.81 -1.53 19.93
C ARG A 375 6.95 -2.73 20.27
N ALA A 376 6.89 -3.73 19.40
CA ALA A 376 6.12 -4.93 19.62
C ALA A 376 6.94 -5.93 20.45
N GLU A 377 6.43 -6.28 21.62
CA GLU A 377 6.98 -7.33 22.46
C GLU A 377 7.07 -8.64 21.67
N GLU A 378 8.21 -9.32 21.74
CA GLU A 378 8.52 -10.46 20.87
C GLU A 378 7.50 -11.59 20.99
N ALA A 379 7.06 -11.89 22.21
CA ALA A 379 6.09 -12.94 22.48
C ALA A 379 4.67 -12.63 21.97
N ASP A 380 4.28 -11.34 21.97
CA ASP A 380 2.94 -10.88 21.62
C ASP A 380 2.92 -10.10 20.28
N ARG A 381 4.01 -10.08 19.53
CA ARG A 381 4.16 -9.37 18.25
C ARG A 381 2.99 -9.58 17.28
N PRO A 382 2.39 -10.78 17.16
CA PRO A 382 1.19 -10.98 16.35
C PRO A 382 0.00 -10.11 16.76
N ALA A 383 -0.27 -9.96 18.05
CA ALA A 383 -1.38 -9.14 18.54
C ALA A 383 -1.15 -7.65 18.29
N TYR A 384 0.10 -7.17 18.46
CA TYR A 384 0.49 -5.80 18.13
C TYR A 384 0.29 -5.49 16.64
N MET A 385 0.69 -6.42 15.76
CA MET A 385 0.49 -6.29 14.32
C MET A 385 -0.97 -6.34 13.91
N ALA A 386 -1.78 -7.14 14.59
CA ALA A 386 -3.21 -7.21 14.37
C ALA A 386 -3.89 -5.88 14.67
N LEU A 387 -3.60 -5.30 15.83
CA LEU A 387 -4.14 -4.01 16.21
C LEU A 387 -3.71 -2.91 15.25
N HIS A 388 -2.42 -2.89 14.85
CA HIS A 388 -1.94 -1.96 13.84
C HIS A 388 -2.67 -2.11 12.48
N ASN A 389 -2.89 -3.34 12.02
CA ASN A 389 -3.61 -3.57 10.77
C ASN A 389 -5.07 -3.11 10.84
N LEU A 390 -5.72 -3.28 11.99
CA LEU A 390 -7.05 -2.72 12.24
C LEU A 390 -7.04 -1.20 12.15
N VAL A 391 -6.09 -0.55 12.84
CA VAL A 391 -5.91 0.91 12.83
C VAL A 391 -5.59 1.45 11.44
N LEU A 392 -4.74 0.76 10.67
CA LEU A 392 -4.45 1.11 9.29
C LEU A 392 -5.71 1.11 8.41
N ASN A 393 -6.48 0.01 8.41
CA ASN A 393 -7.67 -0.09 7.58
C ASN A 393 -8.78 0.88 8.03
N LEU A 394 -8.91 1.11 9.34
CA LEU A 394 -9.83 2.12 9.86
C LEU A 394 -9.39 3.53 9.45
N GLY A 395 -8.11 3.85 9.54
CA GLY A 395 -7.55 5.13 9.09
C GLY A 395 -7.74 5.36 7.60
N ILE A 396 -7.56 4.32 6.77
CA ILE A 396 -7.85 4.36 5.33
C ILE A 396 -9.33 4.70 5.12
N LEU A 397 -10.24 3.97 5.75
CA LEU A 397 -11.68 4.16 5.59
C LEU A 397 -12.12 5.55 6.03
N VAL A 398 -11.70 5.98 7.22
CA VAL A 398 -12.03 7.32 7.76
C VAL A 398 -11.44 8.42 6.86
N GLY A 399 -10.18 8.30 6.45
CA GLY A 399 -9.51 9.30 5.62
C GLY A 399 -10.17 9.48 4.26
N VAL A 400 -10.42 8.37 3.57
CA VAL A 400 -11.05 8.39 2.24
C VAL A 400 -12.48 8.95 2.27
N LEU A 401 -13.21 8.83 3.38
CA LEU A 401 -14.55 9.40 3.53
C LEU A 401 -14.52 10.85 4.07
N LEU A 402 -13.61 11.16 4.98
CA LEU A 402 -13.51 12.50 5.58
C LEU A 402 -13.10 13.57 4.56
N GLY A 403 -12.19 13.23 3.63
CA GLY A 403 -11.80 14.14 2.56
C GLY A 403 -13.00 14.65 1.74
N PRO A 404 -13.78 13.77 1.10
CA PRO A 404 -15.00 14.14 0.39
C PRO A 404 -16.05 14.86 1.22
N LEU A 405 -16.20 14.51 2.50
CA LEU A 405 -17.11 15.20 3.41
C LEU A 405 -16.72 16.67 3.54
N LEU A 406 -15.45 16.96 3.77
CA LEU A 406 -14.94 18.33 3.84
C LEU A 406 -15.05 19.05 2.48
N ALA A 407 -14.82 18.34 1.39
CA ALA A 407 -14.98 18.88 0.05
C ALA A 407 -16.43 19.27 -0.26
N GLN A 408 -17.40 18.52 0.23
CA GLN A 408 -18.83 18.81 0.06
C GLN A 408 -19.28 20.01 0.91
N VAL A 409 -18.81 20.11 2.16
CA VAL A 409 -19.21 21.17 3.09
C VAL A 409 -18.53 22.50 2.76
N ALA A 410 -17.31 22.46 2.24
CA ALA A 410 -16.51 23.66 1.96
C ALA A 410 -15.97 23.66 0.52
N SER A 411 -14.88 22.96 0.26
CA SER A 411 -14.29 22.76 -1.09
C SER A 411 -13.23 21.68 -1.09
N VAL A 412 -12.86 21.20 -2.30
CA VAL A 412 -11.75 20.27 -2.51
C VAL A 412 -10.45 20.81 -1.92
N ARG A 413 -10.18 22.09 -2.10
CA ARG A 413 -8.97 22.77 -1.58
C ARG A 413 -8.93 22.81 -0.06
N VAL A 414 -10.06 23.05 0.61
CA VAL A 414 -10.17 23.00 2.07
C VAL A 414 -9.93 21.57 2.58
N GLY A 415 -10.47 20.56 1.92
CA GLY A 415 -10.21 19.15 2.26
C GLY A 415 -8.73 18.77 2.15
N LEU A 416 -8.04 19.24 1.10
CA LEU A 416 -6.60 19.05 0.92
C LEU A 416 -5.79 19.79 1.98
N ALA A 417 -6.14 21.04 2.30
CA ALA A 417 -5.47 21.82 3.35
C ALA A 417 -5.63 21.15 4.72
N ALA A 418 -6.84 20.71 5.06
CA ALA A 418 -7.12 19.99 6.29
C ALA A 418 -6.29 18.69 6.41
N SER A 419 -6.15 17.95 5.31
CA SER A 419 -5.28 16.75 5.26
C SER A 419 -3.83 17.11 5.60
N GLY A 420 -3.27 18.15 4.99
CA GLY A 420 -1.89 18.57 5.26
C GLY A 420 -1.66 19.00 6.72
N LEU A 421 -2.59 19.78 7.27
CA LEU A 421 -2.53 20.21 8.67
C LEU A 421 -2.69 19.03 9.64
N LEU A 422 -3.61 18.12 9.36
CA LEU A 422 -3.80 16.90 10.15
C LEU A 422 -2.56 15.99 10.09
N MET A 423 -1.86 15.95 8.95
CA MET A 423 -0.60 15.24 8.81
C MET A 423 0.49 15.84 9.69
N PHE A 424 0.61 17.16 9.77
CA PHE A 424 1.56 17.83 10.67
C PHE A 424 1.25 17.51 12.14
N ALA A 425 -0.03 17.58 12.53
CA ALA A 425 -0.47 17.21 13.86
C ALA A 425 -0.15 15.75 14.19
N SER A 426 -0.38 14.84 13.24
CA SER A 426 -0.05 13.42 13.41
C SER A 426 1.46 13.19 13.61
N GLY A 427 2.31 13.91 12.90
CA GLY A 427 3.75 13.88 13.06
C GLY A 427 4.20 14.30 14.45
N ALA A 428 3.61 15.38 14.99
CA ALA A 428 3.87 15.85 16.36
C ALA A 428 3.42 14.81 17.41
N LEU A 429 2.25 14.20 17.24
CA LEU A 429 1.75 13.14 18.13
C LEU A 429 2.63 11.90 18.08
N LEU A 430 3.05 11.48 16.88
CA LEU A 430 3.98 10.35 16.72
C LEU A 430 5.33 10.63 17.39
N TRP A 431 5.84 11.84 17.28
CA TRP A 431 7.04 12.26 17.98
C TRP A 431 6.87 12.19 19.50
N GLN A 432 5.78 12.74 20.04
CA GLN A 432 5.48 12.78 21.47
C GLN A 432 5.32 11.37 22.06
N PHE A 433 4.50 10.53 21.42
CA PHE A 433 4.21 9.19 21.95
C PHE A 433 5.33 8.18 21.70
N SER A 434 6.26 8.49 20.82
CA SER A 434 7.50 7.73 20.69
C SER A 434 8.47 7.91 21.85
N THR A 435 8.36 8.97 22.67
CA THR A 435 9.21 9.19 23.86
C THR A 435 8.76 8.42 25.09
N THR A 436 7.47 8.45 25.37
CA THR A 436 6.91 7.93 26.62
C THR A 436 7.12 6.42 26.80
N ALA A 437 7.13 5.66 25.72
CA ALA A 437 7.32 4.22 25.77
C ALA A 437 8.80 3.77 25.97
N GLN A 438 9.79 4.66 25.80
CA GLN A 438 11.17 4.40 26.21
C GLN A 438 11.38 4.64 27.72
N SER A 439 10.63 5.57 28.29
CA SER A 439 10.63 5.85 29.72
C SER A 439 10.06 4.68 30.54
N ASP A 440 8.96 4.07 30.05
CA ASP A 440 8.30 2.95 30.72
C ASP A 440 9.15 1.65 30.68
N ALA A 441 10.01 1.48 29.68
CA ALA A 441 10.94 0.36 29.55
C ALA A 441 12.24 0.54 30.36
N ALA A 442 12.53 1.77 30.80
CA ALA A 442 13.75 2.12 31.52
C ALA A 442 13.58 2.18 33.05
N VAL A 443 12.38 1.85 33.59
CA VAL A 443 12.21 1.69 35.03
C VAL A 443 12.72 0.29 35.41
N PRO A 444 13.89 0.16 36.07
CA PRO A 444 14.35 -1.15 36.54
C PRO A 444 13.36 -1.65 37.58
N GLN A 445 13.03 -2.93 37.52
CA GLN A 445 12.46 -3.69 38.63
C GLN A 445 13.48 -3.72 39.79
N ALA A 446 13.69 -2.59 40.44
CA ALA A 446 14.45 -2.46 41.66
C ALA A 446 13.46 -2.24 42.81
N ALA A 447 12.71 -3.30 43.15
CA ALA A 447 12.06 -3.43 44.48
C ALA A 447 11.55 -4.86 44.64
N GLY A 448 12.40 -5.74 45.13
CA GLY A 448 12.01 -7.12 45.43
C GLY A 448 13.19 -7.98 45.86
N ALA A 449 14.03 -7.42 46.72
CA ALA A 449 14.99 -8.19 47.48
C ALA A 449 15.06 -7.58 48.92
N GLU A 450 14.13 -8.02 49.74
CA GLU A 450 14.26 -8.10 51.19
C GLU A 450 13.57 -9.37 51.68
#